data_f83c6702de948feeddfb832193fd6f5b
#
_entry.id   f83c6702de948feeddfb832193fd6f5b
#
_cell.length_a   1.000
_cell.length_b   1.000
_cell.length_c   1.000
_cell.angle_alpha   90.00
_cell.angle_beta   90.00
_cell.angle_gamma   90.00
#
_symmetry.space_group_name_H-M   'P 1'
#
loop_
_entity.id
_entity.type
_entity.pdbx_description
1 polymer ?
#
loop_
_entity_poly.entity_id
_entity_poly.type
_entity_poly.pdbx_seq_one_letter_code
_entity_poly.pdbx_strand_id
1 'polypeptide(L)'
;MTNVLVFTGLFLAAVLSRLVPHGWNFTLMGAVFIFAGAYFKDRKISLALMLSSLLVSDFFIGFHAQMPAVYAGFLAMIAVGIFLNVDSSRVKILAYSFAAALAFFLISNFGVWLEGQMYAMTFKGLIECYVMGIPFFWRQMIGDVGFSLTLFELAKRLLAEVPAKAEATVEVESDN
;
A
#
# COMPACT_ATOMS: atom_id res chain seq x y z
N MET A 1 -4.92 -4.09 -19.97
CA MET A 1 -5.12 -4.97 -18.79
C MET A 1 -6.44 -4.61 -18.13
N THR A 2 -7.31 -5.57 -17.85
CA THR A 2 -8.60 -5.29 -17.21
C THR A 2 -8.39 -4.95 -15.74
N ASN A 3 -9.19 -4.01 -15.19
CA ASN A 3 -9.14 -3.64 -13.77
C ASN A 3 -9.29 -4.87 -12.83
N VAL A 4 -9.98 -5.92 -13.28
CA VAL A 4 -10.16 -7.17 -12.53
C VAL A 4 -8.82 -7.89 -12.33
N LEU A 5 -7.98 -8.03 -13.37
CA LEU A 5 -6.67 -8.69 -13.26
C LEU A 5 -5.74 -7.93 -12.33
N VAL A 6 -5.71 -6.59 -12.43
CA VAL A 6 -4.90 -5.74 -11.55
C VAL A 6 -5.38 -5.85 -10.11
N PHE A 7 -6.68 -5.77 -9.88
CA PHE A 7 -7.27 -5.93 -8.55
C PHE A 7 -6.89 -7.28 -7.94
N THR A 8 -7.09 -8.39 -8.68
CA THR A 8 -6.79 -9.74 -8.19
C THR A 8 -5.30 -9.90 -7.87
N GLY A 9 -4.42 -9.42 -8.74
CA GLY A 9 -2.97 -9.48 -8.50
C GLY A 9 -2.55 -8.69 -7.27
N LEU A 10 -3.05 -7.46 -7.10
CA LEU A 10 -2.77 -6.62 -5.94
C LEU A 10 -3.37 -7.21 -4.64
N PHE A 11 -4.58 -7.76 -4.72
CA PHE A 11 -5.22 -8.44 -3.58
C PHE A 11 -4.39 -9.62 -3.10
N LEU A 12 -4.01 -10.52 -4.00
CA LEU A 12 -3.18 -11.67 -3.66
C LEU A 12 -1.82 -11.25 -3.11
N ALA A 13 -1.16 -10.28 -3.74
CA ALA A 13 0.11 -9.75 -3.27
C ALA A 13 0.01 -9.16 -1.87
N ALA A 14 -1.04 -8.37 -1.57
CA ALA A 14 -1.29 -7.80 -0.26
C ALA A 14 -1.51 -8.89 0.80
N VAL A 15 -2.44 -9.82 0.55
CA VAL A 15 -2.78 -10.89 1.51
C VAL A 15 -1.57 -11.81 1.76
N LEU A 16 -0.92 -12.29 0.70
CA LEU A 16 0.22 -13.18 0.82
C LEU A 16 1.41 -12.52 1.52
N SER A 17 1.71 -11.25 1.21
CA SER A 17 2.80 -10.53 1.87
C SER A 17 2.61 -10.36 3.38
N ARG A 18 1.38 -10.45 3.86
CA ARG A 18 1.05 -10.36 5.28
C ARG A 18 1.02 -11.72 5.98
N LEU A 19 0.68 -12.79 5.27
CA LEU A 19 0.59 -14.15 5.80
C LEU A 19 1.92 -14.90 5.78
N VAL A 20 2.79 -14.60 4.80
CA VAL A 20 4.14 -15.20 4.71
C VAL A 20 5.04 -14.63 5.83
N PRO A 21 5.83 -15.46 6.53
CA PRO A 21 6.79 -14.97 7.52
C PRO A 21 7.74 -13.92 6.93
N HIS A 22 7.77 -12.76 7.53
CA HIS A 22 8.60 -11.61 7.11
C HIS A 22 9.15 -10.86 8.33
N GLY A 23 10.12 -9.97 8.12
CA GLY A 23 10.57 -9.05 9.16
C GLY A 23 9.43 -8.12 9.61
N TRP A 24 9.40 -7.77 10.89
CA TRP A 24 8.36 -6.91 11.46
C TRP A 24 8.16 -5.61 10.66
N ASN A 25 6.94 -5.30 10.30
CA ASN A 25 6.52 -4.16 9.50
C ASN A 25 7.15 -4.05 8.10
N PHE A 26 7.70 -5.13 7.55
CA PHE A 26 8.24 -5.17 6.19
C PHE A 26 7.29 -5.96 5.28
N THR A 27 6.25 -5.30 4.80
CA THR A 27 5.21 -5.91 3.94
C THR A 27 5.03 -5.13 2.65
N LEU A 28 4.41 -5.76 1.65
CA LEU A 28 4.06 -5.11 0.38
C LEU A 28 2.79 -4.23 0.50
N MET A 29 2.05 -4.34 1.61
CA MET A 29 0.70 -3.76 1.72
C MET A 29 0.66 -2.25 1.49
N GLY A 30 1.57 -1.49 2.12
CA GLY A 30 1.61 -0.05 1.96
C GLY A 30 1.82 0.36 0.50
N ALA A 31 2.77 -0.27 -0.18
CA ALA A 31 3.02 -0.03 -1.60
C ALA A 31 1.81 -0.40 -2.48
N VAL A 32 1.11 -1.50 -2.18
CA VAL A 32 -0.12 -1.91 -2.88
C VAL A 32 -1.20 -0.84 -2.74
N PHE A 33 -1.39 -0.29 -1.54
CA PHE A 33 -2.45 0.71 -1.32
C PHE A 33 -2.09 2.08 -1.90
N ILE A 34 -0.81 2.49 -1.86
CA ILE A 34 -0.32 3.68 -2.57
C ILE A 34 -0.57 3.51 -4.09
N PHE A 35 -0.20 2.35 -4.64
CA PHE A 35 -0.40 2.07 -6.06
C PHE A 35 -1.89 1.99 -6.43
N ALA A 36 -2.73 1.38 -5.61
CA ALA A 36 -4.17 1.33 -5.81
C ALA A 36 -4.80 2.73 -5.87
N GLY A 37 -4.35 3.65 -4.99
CA GLY A 37 -4.74 5.05 -5.03
C GLY A 37 -4.33 5.76 -6.32
N ALA A 38 -3.18 5.42 -6.89
CA ALA A 38 -2.68 5.99 -8.14
C ALA A 38 -3.36 5.40 -9.40
N TYR A 39 -3.62 4.09 -9.39
CA TYR A 39 -4.07 3.35 -10.56
C TYR A 39 -5.58 3.39 -10.77
N PHE A 40 -6.38 3.13 -9.73
CA PHE A 40 -7.84 3.06 -9.87
C PHE A 40 -8.46 4.46 -9.82
N LYS A 41 -9.12 4.85 -10.92
CA LYS A 41 -9.88 6.12 -11.00
C LYS A 41 -11.10 6.10 -10.06
N ASP A 42 -11.81 4.96 -10.01
CA ASP A 42 -12.89 4.77 -9.05
C ASP A 42 -12.31 4.38 -7.68
N ARG A 43 -12.42 5.29 -6.73
CA ARG A 43 -11.91 5.14 -5.36
C ARG A 43 -12.56 4.00 -4.59
N LYS A 44 -13.79 3.60 -4.98
CA LYS A 44 -14.47 2.45 -4.39
C LYS A 44 -13.68 1.16 -4.64
N ILE A 45 -13.00 1.03 -5.79
CA ILE A 45 -12.18 -0.14 -6.10
C ILE A 45 -10.95 -0.19 -5.17
N SER A 46 -10.27 0.94 -4.93
CA SER A 46 -9.15 1.01 -3.99
C SER A 46 -9.57 0.69 -2.56
N LEU A 47 -10.74 1.19 -2.14
CA LEU A 47 -11.31 0.89 -0.82
C LEU A 47 -11.72 -0.58 -0.69
N ALA A 48 -12.35 -1.15 -1.71
CA ALA A 48 -12.72 -2.57 -1.74
C ALA A 48 -11.48 -3.46 -1.67
N LEU A 49 -10.41 -3.12 -2.41
CA LEU A 49 -9.13 -3.81 -2.35
C LEU A 49 -8.55 -3.79 -0.92
N MET A 50 -8.49 -2.61 -0.31
CA MET A 50 -7.99 -2.44 1.05
C MET A 50 -8.80 -3.26 2.05
N LEU A 51 -10.11 -3.06 2.08
CA LEU A 51 -10.98 -3.71 3.05
C LEU A 51 -10.97 -5.24 2.89
N SER A 52 -11.07 -5.74 1.66
CA SER A 52 -11.06 -7.19 1.42
C SER A 52 -9.72 -7.81 1.80
N SER A 53 -8.58 -7.21 1.43
CA SER A 53 -7.27 -7.76 1.75
C SER A 53 -6.95 -7.71 3.24
N LEU A 54 -7.34 -6.63 3.93
CA LEU A 54 -7.18 -6.52 5.39
C LEU A 54 -8.07 -7.53 6.12
N LEU A 55 -9.36 -7.58 5.81
CA LEU A 55 -10.29 -8.50 6.48
C LEU A 55 -9.89 -9.96 6.27
N VAL A 56 -9.51 -10.34 5.05
CA VAL A 56 -9.06 -11.71 4.77
C VAL A 56 -7.79 -12.04 5.54
N SER A 57 -6.78 -11.15 5.53
CA SER A 57 -5.55 -11.41 6.28
C SER A 57 -5.77 -11.42 7.79
N ASP A 58 -6.61 -10.50 8.33
CA ASP A 58 -6.91 -10.44 9.76
C ASP A 58 -7.74 -11.65 10.24
N PHE A 59 -8.55 -12.25 9.37
CA PHE A 59 -9.22 -13.50 9.67
C PHE A 59 -8.22 -14.64 9.98
N PHE A 60 -7.10 -14.70 9.28
CA PHE A 60 -6.05 -15.71 9.51
C PHE A 60 -5.09 -15.34 10.63
N ILE A 61 -4.76 -14.05 10.80
CA ILE A 61 -3.81 -13.57 11.81
C ILE A 61 -4.48 -13.43 13.18
N GLY A 62 -5.76 -13.14 13.20
CA GLY A 62 -6.56 -12.83 14.39
C GLY A 62 -6.92 -11.34 14.48
N PHE A 63 -8.13 -11.08 14.99
CA PHE A 63 -8.62 -9.73 15.21
C PHE A 63 -7.99 -9.14 16.46
N HIS A 64 -7.62 -7.84 16.41
CA HIS A 64 -6.98 -7.13 17.51
C HIS A 64 -7.50 -5.69 17.65
N ALA A 65 -7.32 -5.08 18.81
CA ALA A 65 -7.87 -3.76 19.14
C ALA A 65 -7.33 -2.63 18.25
N GLN A 66 -6.10 -2.77 17.73
CA GLN A 66 -5.45 -1.75 16.90
C GLN A 66 -5.95 -1.70 15.45
N MET A 67 -6.79 -2.65 15.00
CA MET A 67 -7.29 -2.69 13.62
C MET A 67 -7.85 -1.34 13.13
N PRO A 68 -8.69 -0.59 13.89
CA PRO A 68 -9.23 0.67 13.40
C PRO A 68 -8.14 1.68 13.04
N ALA A 69 -7.10 1.82 13.86
CA ALA A 69 -5.99 2.73 13.59
C ALA A 69 -5.12 2.26 12.41
N VAL A 70 -4.88 0.95 12.30
CA VAL A 70 -4.16 0.35 11.18
C VAL A 70 -4.92 0.57 9.86
N TYR A 71 -6.25 0.36 9.86
CA TYR A 71 -7.09 0.57 8.69
C TYR A 71 -7.13 2.06 8.29
N ALA A 72 -7.24 2.96 9.27
CA ALA A 72 -7.16 4.40 9.01
C ALA A 72 -5.79 4.80 8.43
N GLY A 73 -4.70 4.21 8.92
CA GLY A 73 -3.37 4.40 8.37
C GLY A 73 -3.25 3.97 6.91
N PHE A 74 -3.77 2.80 6.54
CA PHE A 74 -3.79 2.34 5.16
C PHE A 74 -4.73 3.16 4.27
N LEU A 75 -5.85 3.64 4.80
CA LEU A 75 -6.70 4.58 4.09
C LEU A 75 -5.96 5.89 3.76
N ALA A 76 -5.15 6.40 4.68
CA ALA A 76 -4.30 7.56 4.43
C ALA A 76 -3.24 7.28 3.33
N MET A 77 -2.69 6.05 3.27
CA MET A 77 -1.78 5.67 2.18
C MET A 77 -2.46 5.68 0.81
N ILE A 78 -3.71 5.19 0.70
CA ILE A 78 -4.52 5.32 -0.52
C ILE A 78 -4.71 6.80 -0.87
N ALA A 79 -5.07 7.64 0.11
CA ALA A 79 -5.31 9.06 -0.09
C ALA A 79 -4.06 9.79 -0.62
N VAL A 80 -2.88 9.46 -0.10
CA VAL A 80 -1.60 9.97 -0.62
C VAL A 80 -1.33 9.45 -2.03
N GLY A 81 -1.63 8.18 -2.31
CA GLY A 81 -1.49 7.56 -3.63
C GLY A 81 -2.32 8.25 -4.73
N ILE A 82 -3.43 8.90 -4.38
CA ILE A 82 -4.28 9.65 -5.33
C ILE A 82 -3.52 10.77 -6.08
N PHE A 83 -2.48 11.33 -5.48
CA PHE A 83 -1.66 12.38 -6.08
C PHE A 83 -0.59 11.85 -7.05
N LEU A 84 -0.50 10.52 -7.18
CA LEU A 84 0.34 9.82 -8.13
C LEU A 84 -0.48 9.33 -9.33
N ASN A 85 0.21 9.02 -10.42
CA ASN A 85 -0.28 8.21 -11.53
C ASN A 85 0.81 7.21 -11.93
N VAL A 86 0.48 6.23 -12.77
CA VAL A 86 1.42 5.18 -13.17
C VAL A 86 2.70 5.76 -13.80
N ASP A 87 2.59 6.89 -14.52
CA ASP A 87 3.71 7.55 -15.22
C ASP A 87 4.47 8.55 -14.35
N SER A 88 4.16 8.64 -13.04
CA SER A 88 4.86 9.54 -12.13
C SER A 88 6.38 9.28 -12.13
N SER A 89 7.16 10.35 -12.02
CA SER A 89 8.63 10.24 -11.94
C SER A 89 9.06 9.48 -10.66
N ARG A 90 10.22 8.83 -10.70
CA ARG A 90 10.77 8.09 -9.54
C ARG A 90 10.88 8.98 -8.31
N VAL A 91 11.32 10.22 -8.48
CA VAL A 91 11.43 11.19 -7.37
C VAL A 91 10.07 11.47 -6.74
N LYS A 92 9.03 11.62 -7.57
CA LYS A 92 7.66 11.82 -7.08
C LYS A 92 7.17 10.58 -6.33
N ILE A 93 7.39 9.38 -6.87
CA ILE A 93 7.01 8.12 -6.20
C ILE A 93 7.73 8.00 -4.85
N LEU A 94 9.04 8.25 -4.78
CA LEU A 94 9.81 8.25 -3.54
C LEU A 94 9.22 9.20 -2.49
N ALA A 95 8.99 10.46 -2.87
CA ALA A 95 8.49 11.48 -1.95
C ALA A 95 7.09 11.15 -1.39
N TYR A 96 6.19 10.69 -2.26
CA TYR A 96 4.82 10.34 -1.84
C TYR A 96 4.76 9.02 -1.06
N SER A 97 5.59 8.03 -1.39
CA SER A 97 5.69 6.80 -0.60
C SER A 97 6.24 7.08 0.80
N PHE A 98 7.23 7.95 0.93
CA PHE A 98 7.71 8.41 2.24
C PHE A 98 6.61 9.13 3.02
N ALA A 99 5.90 10.07 2.39
CA ALA A 99 4.78 10.78 3.02
C ALA A 99 3.66 9.83 3.46
N ALA A 100 3.35 8.83 2.65
CA ALA A 100 2.36 7.80 2.97
C ALA A 100 2.80 6.94 4.16
N ALA A 101 4.06 6.48 4.19
CA ALA A 101 4.61 5.73 5.31
C ALA A 101 4.60 6.56 6.61
N LEU A 102 4.94 7.86 6.53
CA LEU A 102 4.88 8.76 7.67
C LEU A 102 3.45 8.96 8.17
N ALA A 103 2.47 9.14 7.27
CA ALA A 103 1.06 9.26 7.64
C ALA A 103 0.56 7.99 8.35
N PHE A 104 0.89 6.81 7.83
CA PHE A 104 0.57 5.55 8.48
C PHE A 104 1.19 5.47 9.87
N PHE A 105 2.49 5.77 10.00
CA PHE A 105 3.20 5.76 11.28
C PHE A 105 2.53 6.67 12.32
N LEU A 106 2.17 7.89 11.92
CA LEU A 106 1.51 8.84 12.81
C LEU A 106 0.14 8.34 13.27
N ILE A 107 -0.69 7.84 12.36
CA ILE A 107 -2.05 7.38 12.67
C ILE A 107 -2.01 6.10 13.51
N SER A 108 -1.22 5.11 13.12
CA SER A 108 -1.18 3.81 13.80
C SER A 108 -0.62 3.93 15.22
N ASN A 109 0.48 4.67 15.44
CA ASN A 109 1.03 4.88 16.77
C ASN A 109 0.13 5.77 17.64
N PHE A 110 -0.58 6.73 17.09
CA PHE A 110 -1.62 7.46 17.82
C PHE A 110 -2.71 6.50 18.33
N GLY A 111 -3.12 5.53 17.49
CA GLY A 111 -4.06 4.48 17.91
C GLY A 111 -3.52 3.62 19.05
N VAL A 112 -2.25 3.20 18.98
CA VAL A 112 -1.59 2.45 20.06
C VAL A 112 -1.60 3.24 21.38
N TRP A 113 -1.30 4.54 21.32
CA TRP A 113 -1.35 5.39 22.50
C TRP A 113 -2.77 5.56 23.04
N LEU A 114 -3.78 5.72 22.16
CA LEU A 114 -5.19 5.87 22.57
C LEU A 114 -5.75 4.64 23.28
N GLU A 115 -5.23 3.44 23.04
CA GLU A 115 -5.63 2.24 23.78
C GLU A 115 -5.25 2.31 25.27
N GLY A 116 -4.26 3.11 25.64
CA GLY A 116 -3.85 3.33 27.01
C GLY A 116 -3.28 2.11 27.75
N GLN A 117 -3.00 1.02 27.00
CA GLN A 117 -2.51 -0.23 27.60
C GLN A 117 -0.98 -0.26 27.72
N MET A 118 -0.26 0.28 26.73
CA MET A 118 1.22 0.24 26.70
C MET A 118 1.86 1.53 27.20
N TYR A 119 1.20 2.66 27.01
CA TYR A 119 1.72 4.00 27.32
C TYR A 119 0.69 4.79 28.13
N ALA A 120 1.17 5.61 29.07
CA ALA A 120 0.29 6.48 29.84
C ALA A 120 -0.44 7.48 28.92
N MET A 121 -1.71 7.77 29.23
CA MET A 121 -2.55 8.73 28.50
C MET A 121 -2.15 10.18 28.81
N THR A 122 -0.87 10.51 28.62
CA THR A 122 -0.25 11.81 28.84
C THR A 122 0.56 12.22 27.62
N PHE A 123 0.90 13.51 27.51
CA PHE A 123 1.78 13.99 26.44
C PHE A 123 3.15 13.29 26.44
N LYS A 124 3.70 13.00 27.63
CA LYS A 124 4.95 12.22 27.76
C LYS A 124 4.77 10.80 27.19
N GLY A 125 3.68 10.12 27.55
CA GLY A 125 3.41 8.78 27.04
C GLY A 125 3.17 8.76 25.52
N LEU A 126 2.60 9.81 24.94
CA LEU A 126 2.49 9.96 23.48
C LEU A 126 3.87 10.05 22.81
N ILE A 127 4.77 10.86 23.37
CA ILE A 127 6.15 10.97 22.85
C ILE A 127 6.86 9.62 22.98
N GLU A 128 6.75 8.95 24.10
CA GLU A 128 7.34 7.62 24.32
C GLU A 128 6.84 6.61 23.28
N CYS A 129 5.53 6.58 23.00
CA CYS A 129 4.93 5.74 21.97
C CYS A 129 5.56 5.97 20.59
N TYR A 130 5.67 7.22 20.16
CA TYR A 130 6.28 7.54 18.88
C TYR A 130 7.76 7.20 18.81
N VAL A 131 8.53 7.50 19.88
CA VAL A 131 9.97 7.18 19.93
C VAL A 131 10.20 5.67 19.83
N MET A 132 9.41 4.88 20.55
CA MET A 132 9.50 3.42 20.50
C MET A 132 9.00 2.83 19.17
N GLY A 133 8.18 3.57 18.45
CA GLY A 133 7.71 3.23 17.11
C GLY A 133 8.74 3.44 15.98
N ILE A 134 9.78 4.27 16.18
CA ILE A 134 10.76 4.64 15.15
C ILE A 134 11.45 3.43 14.49
N PRO A 135 11.89 2.37 15.19
CA PRO A 135 12.51 1.22 14.56
C PRO A 135 11.59 0.48 13.57
N PHE A 136 10.28 0.45 13.87
CA PHE A 136 9.26 -0.15 13.01
C PHE A 136 8.98 0.73 11.79
N PHE A 137 8.95 2.05 11.98
CA PHE A 137 8.79 3.04 10.91
C PHE A 137 9.87 2.89 9.83
N TRP A 138 11.15 2.81 10.21
CA TRP A 138 12.23 2.68 9.23
C TRP A 138 12.10 1.44 8.36
N ARG A 139 11.75 0.30 8.96
CA ARG A 139 11.55 -0.95 8.21
C ARG A 139 10.37 -0.86 7.26
N GLN A 140 9.25 -0.36 7.74
CA GLN A 140 8.06 -0.14 6.93
C GLN A 140 8.37 0.83 5.77
N MET A 141 8.96 1.97 6.05
CA MET A 141 9.29 3.01 5.06
C MET A 141 10.20 2.46 3.95
N ILE A 142 11.23 1.70 4.29
CA ILE A 142 12.12 1.07 3.29
C ILE A 142 11.31 0.09 2.43
N GLY A 143 10.45 -0.72 3.02
CA GLY A 143 9.56 -1.62 2.29
C GLY A 143 8.60 -0.86 1.37
N ASP A 144 7.86 0.10 1.90
CA ASP A 144 6.87 0.87 1.15
C ASP A 144 7.49 1.62 -0.04
N VAL A 145 8.64 2.25 0.16
CA VAL A 145 9.36 2.97 -0.89
C VAL A 145 9.90 2.01 -1.95
N GLY A 146 10.59 0.94 -1.53
CA GLY A 146 11.18 -0.03 -2.45
C GLY A 146 10.14 -0.77 -3.29
N PHE A 147 9.10 -1.27 -2.64
CA PHE A 147 8.00 -1.97 -3.32
C PHE A 147 7.16 -1.02 -4.18
N SER A 148 6.94 0.25 -3.77
CA SER A 148 6.24 1.22 -4.62
C SER A 148 7.00 1.47 -5.91
N LEU A 149 8.32 1.72 -5.85
CA LEU A 149 9.14 1.88 -7.06
C LEU A 149 9.02 0.67 -7.98
N THR A 150 9.08 -0.54 -7.43
CA THR A 150 8.98 -1.78 -8.19
C THR A 150 7.60 -1.93 -8.85
N LEU A 151 6.51 -1.70 -8.10
CA LEU A 151 5.14 -1.80 -8.63
C LEU A 151 4.87 -0.77 -9.73
N PHE A 152 5.27 0.48 -9.54
CA PHE A 152 5.08 1.53 -10.55
C PHE A 152 5.91 1.26 -11.81
N GLU A 153 7.16 0.81 -11.67
CA GLU A 153 8.00 0.47 -12.81
C GLU A 153 7.47 -0.74 -13.58
N LEU A 154 7.02 -1.79 -12.87
CA LEU A 154 6.39 -2.97 -13.47
C LEU A 154 5.11 -2.58 -14.23
N ALA A 155 4.26 -1.76 -13.62
CA ALA A 155 3.03 -1.30 -14.24
C ALA A 155 3.29 -0.50 -15.52
N LYS A 156 4.28 0.41 -15.52
CA LYS A 156 4.70 1.14 -16.73
C LYS A 156 5.06 0.20 -17.87
N ARG A 157 5.89 -0.81 -17.59
CA ARG A 157 6.32 -1.78 -18.62
C ARG A 157 5.15 -2.58 -19.17
N LEU A 158 4.32 -3.16 -18.29
CA LEU A 158 3.18 -3.97 -18.68
C LEU A 158 2.13 -3.18 -19.49
N LEU A 159 1.92 -1.92 -19.13
CA LEU A 159 0.96 -1.07 -19.85
C LEU A 159 1.52 -0.57 -21.19
N ALA A 160 2.84 -0.42 -21.33
CA ALA A 160 3.47 -0.07 -22.60
C ALA A 160 3.45 -1.22 -23.61
N GLU A 161 3.50 -2.48 -23.17
CA GLU A 161 3.48 -3.66 -24.04
C GLU A 161 2.10 -3.96 -24.65
N VAL A 162 1.02 -3.52 -24.00
CA VAL A 162 -0.35 -3.83 -24.45
C VAL A 162 -0.68 -3.21 -25.82
N PRO A 163 -0.42 -1.90 -26.09
CA PRO A 163 -0.65 -1.31 -27.41
C PRO A 163 0.23 -1.92 -28.49
N ALA A 164 1.52 -2.18 -28.22
CA ALA A 164 2.44 -2.76 -29.19
C ALA A 164 2.00 -4.16 -29.69
N LYS A 165 1.45 -4.99 -28.80
CA LYS A 165 0.89 -6.29 -29.21
C LYS A 165 -0.41 -6.16 -30.01
N ALA A 166 -1.25 -5.18 -29.70
CA ALA A 166 -2.49 -4.94 -30.43
C ALA A 166 -2.21 -4.48 -31.88
N GLU A 167 -1.24 -3.58 -32.07
CA GLU A 167 -0.81 -3.12 -33.39
C GLU A 167 -0.20 -4.25 -34.22
N ALA A 168 0.69 -5.06 -33.65
CA ALA A 168 1.30 -6.20 -34.33
C ALA A 168 0.27 -7.26 -34.79
N THR A 169 -0.82 -7.45 -34.01
CA THR A 169 -1.88 -8.40 -34.37
C THR A 169 -2.72 -7.89 -35.55
N VAL A 170 -2.96 -6.59 -35.63
CA VAL A 170 -3.72 -5.96 -36.74
C VAL A 170 -2.92 -6.00 -38.03
N GLU A 171 -1.61 -5.76 -37.99
CA GLU A 171 -0.74 -5.86 -39.20
C GLU A 171 -0.71 -7.27 -39.77
N VAL A 172 -0.63 -8.31 -38.92
CA VAL A 172 -0.64 -9.71 -39.40
C VAL A 172 -1.99 -10.13 -39.98
N GLU A 173 -3.11 -9.57 -39.50
CA GLU A 173 -4.45 -9.82 -40.03
C GLU A 173 -4.70 -9.09 -41.35
N SER A 174 -4.01 -7.98 -41.61
CA SER A 174 -4.16 -7.20 -42.88
C SER A 174 -3.35 -7.77 -44.04
N ASP A 175 -2.36 -8.62 -43.76
CA ASP A 175 -1.48 -9.22 -44.80
C ASP A 175 -1.93 -10.64 -45.22
N ASN A 176 -3.05 -11.16 -44.73
CA ASN A 176 -3.68 -12.42 -45.12
C ASN A 176 -5.03 -12.18 -45.79
#